data_bab04281d634167eaa5324f793366298
#
_entry.id   bab04281d634167eaa5324f793366298
#
_cell.length_a   1.000
_cell.length_b   1.000
_cell.length_c   1.000
_cell.angle_alpha   90.00
_cell.angle_beta   90.00
_cell.angle_gamma   90.00
#
_symmetry.space_group_name_H-M   'P 1'
#
loop_
_entity.id
_entity.type
_entity.pdbx_description
1 polymer ?
#
loop_
_entity_poly.entity_id
_entity_poly.type
_entity_poly.pdbx_seq_one_letter_code
_entity_poly.pdbx_strand_id
1 'polypeptide(L)'
;MKNLCFYFVDVFAEEKYAGNQLAVVMNAAKLSNGKMQAIANEMHFSETAFIVSDKKRNGGYDVRIFTPSNEVPFAGHPTLGTAYVIRHFIARGSASKVVLNLKVGQIPVTFEKAGDQEILWMKQRPPSFGKIFEMRELAETLQLEEKDFDCRYPIQEVSTGLPFIIVPLKTLNAVKRAKVNTSAFLSTAKQVQGGILIFSPQTYHKDNDLNVRVFVDLFGIPEDPATGSGNGCLAGYLSRYRFFGTEKVDIRVEQGYEVRRPSLILVKAETEGEILHVEVGGKVFLVAKGELT
;
A
#
# COMPACT_ATOMS: atom_id res chain seq x y z
N MET A 1 25.52 -20.13 13.84
CA MET A 1 24.63 -18.96 13.65
C MET A 1 23.31 -19.49 13.07
N LYS A 2 22.14 -18.98 13.51
CA LYS A 2 20.90 -19.31 12.77
C LYS A 2 21.04 -18.73 11.37
N ASN A 3 20.77 -19.52 10.33
CA ASN A 3 20.79 -19.06 8.95
C ASN A 3 19.76 -17.94 8.74
N LEU A 4 20.05 -17.01 7.83
CA LEU A 4 19.11 -15.96 7.45
C LEU A 4 18.07 -16.57 6.51
N CYS A 5 16.91 -16.93 7.07
CA CYS A 5 15.78 -17.38 6.25
C CYS A 5 15.06 -16.20 5.62
N PHE A 6 14.63 -16.34 4.39
CA PHE A 6 13.75 -15.36 3.74
C PHE A 6 12.48 -16.02 3.22
N TYR A 7 11.44 -15.20 3.10
CA TYR A 7 10.15 -15.53 2.51
C TYR A 7 9.81 -14.50 1.45
N PHE A 8 9.40 -14.95 0.28
CA PHE A 8 8.77 -14.09 -0.72
C PHE A 8 7.26 -14.26 -0.61
N VAL A 9 6.57 -13.15 -0.43
CA VAL A 9 5.11 -13.09 -0.37
C VAL A 9 4.59 -12.07 -1.35
N ASP A 10 3.42 -12.37 -1.92
CA ASP A 10 2.64 -11.45 -2.74
C ASP A 10 1.50 -10.88 -1.88
N VAL A 11 1.49 -9.58 -1.69
CA VAL A 11 0.54 -8.86 -0.83
C VAL A 11 -0.53 -8.19 -1.69
N PHE A 12 -1.78 -8.15 -1.23
CA PHE A 12 -2.94 -7.70 -1.99
C PHE A 12 -3.18 -8.54 -3.25
N ALA A 13 -2.84 -9.80 -3.21
CA ALA A 13 -2.99 -10.73 -4.32
C ALA A 13 -4.25 -11.58 -4.16
N GLU A 14 -4.86 -12.00 -5.27
CA GLU A 14 -5.90 -13.04 -5.27
C GLU A 14 -5.33 -14.43 -5.58
N GLU A 15 -4.12 -14.47 -6.15
CA GLU A 15 -3.35 -15.66 -6.46
C GLU A 15 -1.84 -15.39 -6.40
N LYS A 16 -1.01 -16.42 -6.50
CA LYS A 16 0.45 -16.26 -6.59
C LYS A 16 0.85 -15.55 -7.89
N TYR A 17 1.94 -14.80 -7.81
CA TYR A 17 2.53 -14.05 -8.93
C TYR A 17 1.68 -12.83 -9.36
N ALA A 18 0.78 -12.38 -8.50
CA ALA A 18 -0.01 -11.15 -8.56
C ALA A 18 0.30 -10.28 -7.33
N GLY A 19 -0.38 -9.12 -7.16
CA GLY A 19 -0.17 -8.28 -5.98
C GLY A 19 1.19 -7.59 -5.92
N ASN A 20 1.54 -7.05 -4.76
CA ASN A 20 2.80 -6.39 -4.50
C ASN A 20 3.80 -7.34 -3.82
N GLN A 21 4.98 -7.47 -4.39
CA GLN A 21 6.03 -8.39 -3.94
C GLN A 21 6.71 -7.87 -2.67
N LEU A 22 6.99 -8.79 -1.75
CA LEU A 22 7.75 -8.48 -0.54
C LEU A 22 8.72 -9.61 -0.21
N ALA A 23 9.97 -9.25 0.06
CA ALA A 23 10.91 -10.13 0.74
C ALA A 23 10.84 -9.88 2.25
N VAL A 24 10.68 -10.94 3.04
CA VAL A 24 10.70 -10.88 4.51
C VAL A 24 11.86 -11.73 5.00
N VAL A 25 12.87 -11.09 5.59
CA VAL A 25 14.08 -11.75 6.12
C VAL A 25 13.94 -11.93 7.62
N MET A 26 14.15 -13.17 8.09
CA MET A 26 14.10 -13.51 9.51
C MET A 26 15.50 -13.56 10.14
N ASN A 27 15.55 -13.52 11.48
CA ASN A 27 16.78 -13.61 12.27
C ASN A 27 17.78 -12.47 12.02
N ALA A 28 17.27 -11.29 11.70
CA ALA A 28 18.07 -10.13 11.27
C ALA A 28 18.80 -9.38 12.42
N ALA A 29 18.67 -9.82 13.68
CA ALA A 29 19.23 -9.11 14.85
C ALA A 29 20.74 -8.80 14.79
N LYS A 30 21.50 -9.61 14.04
CA LYS A 30 22.96 -9.45 13.91
C LYS A 30 23.39 -8.72 12.64
N LEU A 31 22.44 -8.33 11.80
CA LEU A 31 22.73 -7.59 10.59
C LEU A 31 23.00 -6.11 10.90
N SER A 32 24.07 -5.56 10.35
CA SER A 32 24.29 -4.12 10.35
C SER A 32 23.30 -3.42 9.41
N ASN A 33 23.11 -2.12 9.58
CA ASN A 33 22.29 -1.30 8.68
C ASN A 33 22.74 -1.43 7.23
N GLY A 34 24.07 -1.37 6.98
CA GLY A 34 24.62 -1.52 5.63
C GLY A 34 24.35 -2.90 5.03
N LYS A 35 24.36 -3.99 5.83
CA LYS A 35 24.05 -5.32 5.31
C LYS A 35 22.56 -5.49 5.00
N MET A 36 21.66 -4.93 5.84
CA MET A 36 20.23 -4.91 5.54
C MET A 36 19.94 -4.13 4.25
N GLN A 37 20.58 -2.97 4.09
CA GLN A 37 20.46 -2.17 2.86
C GLN A 37 20.97 -2.91 1.63
N ALA A 38 22.12 -3.58 1.73
CA ALA A 38 22.67 -4.38 0.64
C ALA A 38 21.75 -5.53 0.23
N ILE A 39 21.15 -6.23 1.22
CA ILE A 39 20.17 -7.29 0.96
C ILE A 39 18.91 -6.71 0.30
N ALA A 40 18.41 -5.58 0.75
CA ALA A 40 17.23 -4.94 0.15
C ALA A 40 17.51 -4.54 -1.31
N ASN A 41 18.70 -4.04 -1.60
CA ASN A 41 19.12 -3.72 -2.97
C ASN A 41 19.26 -4.97 -3.84
N GLU A 42 19.78 -6.08 -3.29
CA GLU A 42 19.91 -7.36 -3.99
C GLU A 42 18.54 -7.98 -4.33
N MET A 43 17.59 -7.92 -3.39
CA MET A 43 16.21 -8.41 -3.61
C MET A 43 15.48 -7.63 -4.69
N HIS A 44 15.77 -6.34 -4.81
CA HIS A 44 15.26 -5.45 -5.83
C HIS A 44 13.72 -5.38 -5.93
N PHE A 45 13.02 -5.72 -4.86
CA PHE A 45 11.58 -5.44 -4.70
C PHE A 45 11.38 -4.01 -4.20
N SER A 46 10.17 -3.49 -4.32
CA SER A 46 9.84 -2.15 -3.79
C SER A 46 10.31 -1.98 -2.35
N GLU A 47 10.12 -3.00 -1.52
CA GLU A 47 10.65 -3.07 -0.17
C GLU A 47 11.09 -4.48 0.22
N THR A 48 11.96 -4.52 1.24
CA THR A 48 12.36 -5.72 1.97
C THR A 48 12.17 -5.46 3.46
N ALA A 49 11.46 -6.36 4.14
CA ALA A 49 11.24 -6.30 5.57
C ALA A 49 12.20 -7.24 6.33
N PHE A 50 12.68 -6.78 7.48
CA PHE A 50 13.58 -7.53 8.34
C PHE A 50 12.93 -7.73 9.71
N ILE A 51 12.62 -8.99 10.08
CA ILE A 51 12.20 -9.35 11.43
C ILE A 51 13.46 -9.51 12.27
N VAL A 52 13.66 -8.57 13.20
CA VAL A 52 14.88 -8.50 14.02
C VAL A 52 14.97 -9.69 14.97
N SER A 53 13.82 -10.10 15.56
CA SER A 53 13.77 -11.20 16.52
C SER A 53 12.45 -11.98 16.42
N ASP A 54 12.51 -13.29 16.61
CA ASP A 54 11.34 -14.16 16.77
C ASP A 54 10.63 -14.00 18.14
N LYS A 55 11.19 -13.18 19.04
CA LYS A 55 10.61 -12.88 20.35
C LYS A 55 9.94 -11.49 20.33
N LYS A 56 8.79 -11.42 21.01
CA LYS A 56 8.11 -10.15 21.23
C LYS A 56 8.88 -9.25 22.18
N ARG A 57 8.87 -7.96 21.86
CA ARG A 57 9.31 -6.88 22.76
C ARG A 57 8.17 -5.86 22.87
N ASN A 58 7.81 -5.48 24.11
CA ASN A 58 6.68 -4.55 24.35
C ASN A 58 5.37 -4.98 23.65
N GLY A 59 5.10 -6.29 23.60
CA GLY A 59 3.87 -6.81 22.98
C GLY A 59 3.90 -7.00 21.47
N GLY A 60 4.93 -6.50 20.76
CA GLY A 60 5.09 -6.59 19.31
C GLY A 60 6.41 -7.21 18.88
N TYR A 61 6.56 -7.41 17.58
CA TYR A 61 7.80 -7.87 16.95
C TYR A 61 8.55 -6.69 16.34
N ASP A 62 9.86 -6.60 16.60
CA ASP A 62 10.70 -5.56 16.03
C ASP A 62 10.96 -5.81 14.56
N VAL A 63 10.55 -4.87 13.71
CA VAL A 63 10.64 -4.95 12.26
C VAL A 63 11.24 -3.68 11.67
N ARG A 64 12.08 -3.86 10.66
CA ARG A 64 12.67 -2.77 9.87
C ARG A 64 12.34 -2.97 8.41
N ILE A 65 12.08 -1.88 7.70
CA ILE A 65 11.67 -1.90 6.29
C ILE A 65 12.65 -1.06 5.49
N PHE A 66 13.13 -1.62 4.38
CA PHE A 66 14.08 -0.97 3.48
C PHE A 66 13.56 -0.99 2.05
N THR A 67 13.64 0.13 1.37
CA THR A 67 13.61 0.18 -0.11
C THR A 67 15.00 -0.21 -0.65
N PRO A 68 15.19 -0.40 -1.95
CA PRO A 68 16.53 -0.57 -2.52
C PRO A 68 17.50 0.57 -2.17
N SER A 69 17.02 1.76 -1.84
CA SER A 69 17.85 2.95 -1.63
C SER A 69 18.04 3.32 -0.16
N ASN A 70 17.03 3.13 0.69
CA ASN A 70 17.05 3.61 2.08
C ASN A 70 16.08 2.88 2.99
N GLU A 71 16.30 3.00 4.31
CA GLU A 71 15.34 2.55 5.31
C GLU A 71 14.16 3.51 5.41
N VAL A 72 12.93 2.97 5.38
CA VAL A 72 11.69 3.74 5.56
C VAL A 72 11.06 3.47 6.92
N PRO A 73 10.41 4.48 7.53
CA PRO A 73 9.83 4.35 8.86
C PRO A 73 8.57 3.46 8.89
N PHE A 74 7.90 3.33 7.74
CA PHE A 74 6.66 2.58 7.55
C PHE A 74 6.41 2.34 6.06
N ALA A 75 5.79 1.20 5.74
CA ALA A 75 5.19 0.93 4.43
C ALA A 75 4.02 -0.05 4.59
N GLY A 76 2.96 0.13 3.79
CA GLY A 76 1.67 -0.56 3.97
C GLY A 76 1.74 -2.05 3.69
N HIS A 77 2.04 -2.44 2.43
CA HIS A 77 2.11 -3.85 2.05
C HIS A 77 3.23 -4.62 2.81
N PRO A 78 4.41 -4.04 3.14
CA PRO A 78 5.39 -4.71 3.97
C PRO A 78 4.89 -5.04 5.37
N THR A 79 4.05 -4.18 5.94
CA THR A 79 3.41 -4.43 7.25
C THR A 79 2.50 -5.66 7.19
N LEU A 80 1.62 -5.77 6.19
CA LEU A 80 0.72 -6.93 6.03
C LEU A 80 1.49 -8.21 5.72
N GLY A 81 2.41 -8.17 4.76
CA GLY A 81 3.21 -9.36 4.39
C GLY A 81 4.10 -9.85 5.52
N THR A 82 4.71 -8.95 6.31
CA THR A 82 5.49 -9.33 7.49
C THR A 82 4.61 -9.93 8.58
N ALA A 83 3.42 -9.37 8.82
CA ALA A 83 2.47 -9.93 9.78
C ALA A 83 2.02 -11.34 9.39
N TYR A 84 1.80 -11.60 8.08
CA TYR A 84 1.54 -12.93 7.54
C TYR A 84 2.68 -13.90 7.89
N VAL A 85 3.93 -13.53 7.61
CA VAL A 85 5.10 -14.39 7.91
C VAL A 85 5.22 -14.66 9.41
N ILE A 86 5.04 -13.63 10.25
CA ILE A 86 5.07 -13.80 11.70
C ILE A 86 3.98 -14.76 12.17
N ARG A 87 2.74 -14.58 11.70
CA ARG A 87 1.61 -15.43 12.10
C ARG A 87 1.85 -16.89 11.74
N HIS A 88 2.29 -17.18 10.52
CA HIS A 88 2.41 -18.56 10.02
C HIS A 88 3.71 -19.25 10.47
N PHE A 89 4.83 -18.55 10.54
CA PHE A 89 6.15 -19.16 10.75
C PHE A 89 6.76 -18.91 12.13
N ILE A 90 6.29 -17.88 12.87
CA ILE A 90 6.73 -17.63 14.25
C ILE A 90 5.63 -17.99 15.25
N ALA A 91 4.41 -17.45 15.07
CA ALA A 91 3.28 -17.68 15.98
C ALA A 91 2.48 -18.97 15.67
N ARG A 92 2.84 -19.72 14.65
CA ARG A 92 2.26 -21.01 14.23
C ARG A 92 0.74 -20.98 14.07
N GLY A 93 0.21 -19.91 13.47
CA GLY A 93 -1.21 -19.78 13.14
C GLY A 93 -2.15 -19.41 14.30
N SER A 94 -1.67 -19.33 15.54
CA SER A 94 -2.51 -19.17 16.73
C SER A 94 -2.89 -17.70 17.03
N ALA A 95 -2.24 -16.72 16.42
CA ALA A 95 -2.44 -15.31 16.75
C ALA A 95 -3.62 -14.70 15.97
N SER A 96 -4.65 -14.16 16.63
CA SER A 96 -5.72 -13.37 16.01
C SER A 96 -5.26 -11.96 15.62
N LYS A 97 -4.15 -11.51 16.22
CA LYS A 97 -3.52 -10.20 15.97
C LYS A 97 -2.01 -10.31 16.07
N VAL A 98 -1.30 -9.69 15.14
CA VAL A 98 0.15 -9.48 15.18
C VAL A 98 0.42 -7.99 15.30
N VAL A 99 1.32 -7.58 16.20
CA VAL A 99 1.75 -6.19 16.36
C VAL A 99 3.19 -6.07 15.90
N LEU A 100 3.45 -5.13 15.00
CA LEU A 100 4.80 -4.79 14.53
C LEU A 100 5.29 -3.53 15.22
N ASN A 101 6.50 -3.59 15.80
CA ASN A 101 7.21 -2.41 16.30
C ASN A 101 8.00 -1.81 15.14
N LEU A 102 7.47 -0.77 14.53
CA LEU A 102 8.08 0.00 13.45
C LEU A 102 8.61 1.34 13.98
N LYS A 103 9.38 2.08 13.17
CA LYS A 103 9.88 3.41 13.56
C LYS A 103 8.77 4.43 13.87
N VAL A 104 7.60 4.28 13.23
CA VAL A 104 6.41 5.15 13.47
C VAL A 104 5.60 4.74 14.70
N GLY A 105 6.00 3.67 15.40
CA GLY A 105 5.29 3.09 16.53
C GLY A 105 4.74 1.69 16.26
N GLN A 106 3.85 1.26 17.13
CA GLN A 106 3.22 -0.07 17.03
C GLN A 106 2.08 -0.06 16.02
N ILE A 107 2.15 -0.99 15.06
CA ILE A 107 1.10 -1.18 14.05
C ILE A 107 0.47 -2.57 14.25
N PRO A 108 -0.78 -2.64 14.68
CA PRO A 108 -1.52 -3.89 14.77
C PRO A 108 -2.04 -4.32 13.37
N VAL A 109 -1.92 -5.61 13.10
CA VAL A 109 -2.55 -6.29 11.96
C VAL A 109 -3.47 -7.36 12.51
N THR A 110 -4.73 -7.35 12.10
CA THR A 110 -5.74 -8.35 12.45
C THR A 110 -5.97 -9.30 11.29
N PHE A 111 -6.53 -10.47 11.58
CA PHE A 111 -6.76 -11.53 10.60
C PHE A 111 -8.23 -11.93 10.65
N GLU A 112 -8.88 -11.84 9.50
CA GLU A 112 -10.27 -12.24 9.30
C GLU A 112 -10.32 -13.46 8.39
N LYS A 113 -11.07 -14.49 8.77
CA LYS A 113 -11.20 -15.71 7.97
C LYS A 113 -12.15 -15.45 6.79
N ALA A 114 -11.72 -15.77 5.58
CA ALA A 114 -12.47 -15.64 4.34
C ALA A 114 -12.40 -16.97 3.56
N GLY A 115 -13.31 -17.89 3.84
CA GLY A 115 -13.26 -19.26 3.30
C GLY A 115 -12.01 -20.00 3.79
N ASP A 116 -11.21 -20.51 2.84
CA ASP A 116 -9.93 -21.19 3.11
C ASP A 116 -8.75 -20.21 3.19
N GLN A 117 -9.00 -18.92 3.02
CA GLN A 117 -8.02 -17.84 3.02
C GLN A 117 -8.20 -16.92 4.22
N GLU A 118 -7.26 -16.01 4.41
CA GLU A 118 -7.32 -14.97 5.42
C GLU A 118 -7.20 -13.60 4.76
N ILE A 119 -8.01 -12.65 5.20
CA ILE A 119 -7.84 -11.23 4.92
C ILE A 119 -7.09 -10.62 6.09
N LEU A 120 -6.01 -9.94 5.79
CA LEU A 120 -5.24 -9.18 6.76
C LEU A 120 -5.69 -7.73 6.71
N TRP A 121 -5.97 -7.14 7.87
CA TRP A 121 -6.42 -5.77 8.00
C TRP A 121 -5.45 -4.93 8.82
N MET A 122 -5.20 -3.72 8.36
CA MET A 122 -4.36 -2.74 9.04
C MET A 122 -5.10 -1.41 9.14
N LYS A 123 -5.20 -0.88 10.37
CA LYS A 123 -5.72 0.47 10.61
C LYS A 123 -4.72 1.51 10.11
N GLN A 124 -5.24 2.52 9.44
CA GLN A 124 -4.52 3.71 9.04
C GLN A 124 -4.68 4.82 10.09
N ARG A 125 -3.85 5.85 10.03
CA ARG A 125 -4.11 7.08 10.78
C ARG A 125 -5.36 7.76 10.22
N PRO A 126 -6.11 8.53 11.04
CA PRO A 126 -7.19 9.36 10.52
C PRO A 126 -6.69 10.24 9.37
N PRO A 127 -7.46 10.36 8.28
CA PRO A 127 -7.02 11.12 7.11
C PRO A 127 -6.99 12.62 7.40
N SER A 128 -5.95 13.28 6.93
CA SER A 128 -5.88 14.74 6.84
C SER A 128 -5.99 15.17 5.39
N PHE A 129 -6.54 16.36 5.15
CA PHE A 129 -6.84 16.88 3.83
C PHE A 129 -6.05 18.18 3.62
N GLY A 130 -5.25 18.19 2.58
CA GLY A 130 -4.37 19.28 2.22
C GLY A 130 -4.87 20.08 1.02
N LYS A 131 -3.93 20.49 0.19
CA LYS A 131 -4.13 21.37 -0.98
C LYS A 131 -5.10 20.75 -2.00
N ILE A 132 -5.93 21.62 -2.61
CA ILE A 132 -6.68 21.32 -3.83
C ILE A 132 -5.84 21.75 -5.02
N PHE A 133 -5.79 20.93 -6.06
CA PHE A 133 -5.01 21.14 -7.27
C PHE A 133 -5.90 21.52 -8.45
N GLU A 134 -5.33 22.31 -9.35
CA GLU A 134 -5.99 22.65 -10.61
C GLU A 134 -5.96 21.46 -11.58
N MET A 135 -7.08 21.22 -12.25
CA MET A 135 -7.22 20.12 -13.21
C MET A 135 -6.15 20.20 -14.32
N ARG A 136 -5.86 21.38 -14.81
CA ARG A 136 -4.89 21.60 -15.87
C ARG A 136 -3.48 21.14 -15.50
N GLU A 137 -3.07 21.33 -14.23
CA GLU A 137 -1.78 20.85 -13.71
C GLU A 137 -1.69 19.32 -13.79
N LEU A 138 -2.77 18.63 -13.39
CA LEU A 138 -2.80 17.17 -13.43
C LEU A 138 -3.02 16.61 -14.83
N ALA A 139 -3.71 17.33 -15.72
CA ALA A 139 -3.87 16.97 -17.13
C ALA A 139 -2.51 16.95 -17.84
N GLU A 140 -1.66 17.94 -17.61
CA GLU A 140 -0.28 17.99 -18.12
C GLU A 140 0.57 16.87 -17.50
N THR A 141 0.49 16.69 -16.18
CA THR A 141 1.27 15.68 -15.43
C THR A 141 0.95 14.27 -15.89
N LEU A 142 -0.33 13.96 -16.15
CA LEU A 142 -0.81 12.63 -16.49
C LEU A 142 -1.00 12.41 -18.00
N GLN A 143 -0.72 13.43 -18.82
CA GLN A 143 -0.91 13.44 -20.27
C GLN A 143 -2.34 13.04 -20.66
N LEU A 144 -3.32 13.59 -19.94
CA LEU A 144 -4.76 13.39 -20.15
C LEU A 144 -5.43 14.69 -20.62
N GLU A 145 -6.61 14.56 -21.21
CA GLU A 145 -7.45 15.70 -21.54
C GLU A 145 -8.35 16.08 -20.36
N GLU A 146 -8.67 17.36 -20.18
CA GLU A 146 -9.55 17.82 -19.09
C GLU A 146 -10.92 17.10 -19.08
N LYS A 147 -11.44 16.68 -20.23
CA LYS A 147 -12.68 15.90 -20.33
C LYS A 147 -12.63 14.51 -19.66
N ASP A 148 -11.44 13.97 -19.41
CA ASP A 148 -11.22 12.67 -18.74
C ASP A 148 -11.44 12.74 -17.22
N PHE A 149 -11.34 13.94 -16.64
CA PHE A 149 -11.48 14.16 -15.21
C PHE A 149 -12.95 14.23 -14.78
N ASP A 150 -13.26 13.71 -13.60
CA ASP A 150 -14.58 13.83 -13.00
C ASP A 150 -14.67 15.11 -12.16
N CYS A 151 -15.12 16.18 -12.78
CA CYS A 151 -15.22 17.52 -12.18
C CYS A 151 -16.22 17.64 -11.02
N ARG A 152 -16.97 16.58 -10.70
CA ARG A 152 -17.89 16.58 -9.55
C ARG A 152 -17.12 16.56 -8.23
N TYR A 153 -15.86 16.14 -8.26
CA TYR A 153 -15.02 15.96 -7.09
C TYR A 153 -13.68 16.69 -7.26
N PRO A 154 -13.14 17.33 -6.22
CA PRO A 154 -11.89 18.07 -6.34
C PRO A 154 -10.69 17.13 -6.42
N ILE A 155 -9.64 17.55 -7.13
CA ILE A 155 -8.33 16.92 -7.05
C ILE A 155 -7.68 17.42 -5.76
N GLN A 156 -7.42 16.53 -4.80
CA GLN A 156 -6.97 16.96 -3.47
C GLN A 156 -5.89 16.08 -2.89
N GLU A 157 -4.97 16.70 -2.16
CA GLU A 157 -4.04 16.02 -1.28
C GLU A 157 -4.78 15.40 -0.08
N VAL A 158 -4.53 14.12 0.17
CA VAL A 158 -5.00 13.40 1.36
C VAL A 158 -3.85 12.60 1.95
N SER A 159 -3.74 12.56 3.28
CA SER A 159 -2.69 11.81 3.96
C SER A 159 -3.25 11.02 5.14
N THR A 160 -2.88 9.73 5.20
CA THR A 160 -3.02 8.88 6.37
C THR A 160 -1.64 8.58 7.00
N GLY A 161 -0.64 9.41 6.67
CA GLY A 161 0.77 9.28 7.10
C GLY A 161 1.75 9.57 5.97
N LEU A 162 1.49 9.04 4.77
CA LEU A 162 2.14 9.42 3.51
C LEU A 162 1.09 10.11 2.62
N PRO A 163 1.35 11.32 2.11
CA PRO A 163 0.37 12.05 1.32
C PRO A 163 0.27 11.53 -0.11
N PHE A 164 -0.94 11.62 -0.67
CA PHE A 164 -1.23 11.35 -2.08
C PHE A 164 -2.16 12.42 -2.65
N ILE A 165 -1.92 12.82 -3.89
CA ILE A 165 -2.86 13.61 -4.66
C ILE A 165 -3.90 12.64 -5.25
N ILE A 166 -5.15 12.76 -4.82
CA ILE A 166 -6.25 11.90 -5.26
C ILE A 166 -6.92 12.55 -6.47
N VAL A 167 -6.94 11.83 -7.58
CA VAL A 167 -7.39 12.33 -8.89
C VAL A 167 -8.55 11.50 -9.41
N PRO A 168 -9.79 12.01 -9.39
CA PRO A 168 -10.95 11.32 -9.93
C PRO A 168 -10.99 11.39 -11.47
N LEU A 169 -11.09 10.23 -12.12
CA LEU A 169 -11.28 10.09 -13.56
C LEU A 169 -12.64 9.44 -13.86
N LYS A 170 -13.22 9.75 -15.03
CA LYS A 170 -14.54 9.25 -15.42
C LYS A 170 -14.57 7.79 -15.82
N THR A 171 -13.48 7.28 -16.42
CA THR A 171 -13.51 5.99 -17.10
C THR A 171 -12.23 5.17 -16.86
N LEU A 172 -12.37 3.85 -16.93
CA LEU A 172 -11.23 2.93 -16.95
C LEU A 172 -10.28 3.22 -18.11
N ASN A 173 -10.82 3.63 -19.26
CA ASN A 173 -9.98 3.98 -20.42
C ASN A 173 -9.09 5.20 -20.14
N ALA A 174 -9.57 6.19 -19.40
CA ALA A 174 -8.75 7.33 -18.97
C ALA A 174 -7.62 6.87 -18.03
N VAL A 175 -7.94 6.00 -17.06
CA VAL A 175 -6.92 5.39 -16.16
C VAL A 175 -5.86 4.65 -16.96
N LYS A 176 -6.25 3.80 -17.91
CA LYS A 176 -5.33 3.04 -18.79
C LYS A 176 -4.40 3.92 -19.62
N ARG A 177 -4.94 5.02 -20.16
CA ARG A 177 -4.18 5.93 -21.05
C ARG A 177 -3.23 6.86 -20.30
N ALA A 178 -3.44 7.07 -19.00
CA ALA A 178 -2.60 7.95 -18.21
C ALA A 178 -1.12 7.56 -18.33
N LYS A 179 -0.29 8.55 -18.64
CA LYS A 179 1.17 8.44 -18.73
C LYS A 179 1.79 9.58 -17.95
N VAL A 180 2.81 9.27 -17.19
CA VAL A 180 3.50 10.29 -16.38
C VAL A 180 4.45 11.11 -17.26
N ASN A 181 4.26 12.43 -17.28
CA ASN A 181 5.29 13.37 -17.70
C ASN A 181 6.22 13.57 -16.52
N THR A 182 7.43 13.00 -16.57
CA THR A 182 8.35 12.96 -15.42
C THR A 182 8.69 14.35 -14.87
N SER A 183 8.91 15.37 -15.73
CA SER A 183 9.25 16.71 -15.27
C SER A 183 8.07 17.40 -14.56
N ALA A 184 6.87 17.31 -15.13
CA ALA A 184 5.65 17.83 -14.53
C ALA A 184 5.31 17.06 -13.24
N PHE A 185 5.43 15.73 -13.24
CA PHE A 185 5.23 14.88 -12.05
C PHE A 185 6.14 15.31 -10.90
N LEU A 186 7.44 15.45 -11.15
CA LEU A 186 8.39 15.85 -10.10
C LEU A 186 8.05 17.25 -9.54
N SER A 187 7.56 18.17 -10.37
CA SER A 187 7.10 19.48 -9.92
C SER A 187 5.85 19.38 -9.04
N THR A 188 4.86 18.60 -9.45
CA THR A 188 3.58 18.44 -8.74
C THR A 188 3.74 17.60 -7.48
N ALA A 189 4.38 16.44 -7.55
CA ALA A 189 4.56 15.52 -6.42
C ALA A 189 5.48 16.08 -5.32
N LYS A 190 6.47 16.92 -5.67
CA LYS A 190 7.30 17.62 -4.67
C LYS A 190 6.52 18.58 -3.80
N GLN A 191 5.39 19.12 -4.26
CA GLN A 191 4.57 20.03 -3.46
C GLN A 191 3.96 19.33 -2.24
N VAL A 192 3.67 18.03 -2.36
CA VAL A 192 3.09 17.20 -1.28
C VAL A 192 4.10 16.21 -0.68
N GLN A 193 5.27 16.03 -1.32
CA GLN A 193 6.27 14.99 -0.98
C GLN A 193 5.65 13.58 -0.95
N GLY A 194 4.80 13.28 -1.91
CA GLY A 194 4.02 12.06 -1.97
C GLY A 194 3.78 11.58 -3.40
N GLY A 195 2.82 10.68 -3.56
CA GLY A 195 2.44 10.09 -4.85
C GLY A 195 1.20 10.75 -5.47
N ILE A 196 0.88 10.31 -6.69
CA ILE A 196 -0.38 10.62 -7.36
C ILE A 196 -1.17 9.32 -7.49
N LEU A 197 -2.40 9.31 -6.99
CA LEU A 197 -3.35 8.22 -7.12
C LEU A 197 -4.49 8.66 -8.04
N ILE A 198 -4.62 8.02 -9.18
CA ILE A 198 -5.74 8.20 -10.09
C ILE A 198 -6.74 7.05 -9.94
N PHE A 199 -8.04 7.34 -10.04
CA PHE A 199 -9.05 6.28 -9.92
C PHE A 199 -10.26 6.53 -10.82
N SER A 200 -10.99 5.46 -11.15
CA SER A 200 -12.29 5.52 -11.82
C SER A 200 -13.28 4.52 -11.24
N PRO A 201 -14.61 4.77 -11.37
CA PRO A 201 -15.65 3.82 -10.97
C PRO A 201 -15.86 2.69 -11.99
N GLN A 202 -15.09 2.66 -13.07
CA GLN A 202 -15.11 1.56 -14.04
C GLN A 202 -13.93 0.64 -13.76
N THR A 203 -14.17 -0.65 -13.77
CA THR A 203 -13.27 -1.71 -13.34
C THR A 203 -13.02 -2.74 -14.45
N TYR A 204 -11.99 -3.57 -14.30
CA TYR A 204 -11.79 -4.75 -15.15
C TYR A 204 -12.79 -5.85 -14.83
N HIS A 205 -13.11 -6.04 -13.55
CA HIS A 205 -14.04 -7.05 -13.06
C HIS A 205 -15.24 -6.37 -12.40
N LYS A 206 -16.43 -6.72 -12.83
CA LYS A 206 -17.71 -6.11 -12.37
C LYS A 206 -18.00 -6.25 -10.87
N ASP A 207 -17.32 -7.19 -10.20
CA ASP A 207 -17.48 -7.43 -8.77
C ASP A 207 -16.59 -6.49 -7.91
N ASN A 208 -15.81 -5.62 -8.55
CA ASN A 208 -14.99 -4.61 -7.91
C ASN A 208 -15.59 -3.21 -8.12
N ASP A 209 -15.26 -2.28 -7.23
CA ASP A 209 -15.93 -0.97 -7.17
C ASP A 209 -15.13 0.13 -7.85
N LEU A 210 -13.80 0.10 -7.74
CA LEU A 210 -12.90 1.09 -8.33
C LEU A 210 -11.69 0.44 -8.98
N ASN A 211 -11.17 1.10 -10.01
CA ASN A 211 -9.84 0.83 -10.55
C ASN A 211 -8.91 2.00 -10.26
N VAL A 212 -7.68 1.69 -9.84
CA VAL A 212 -6.67 2.64 -9.35
C VAL A 212 -5.34 2.40 -10.03
N ARG A 213 -4.59 3.48 -10.29
CA ARG A 213 -3.15 3.45 -10.52
C ARG A 213 -2.44 4.42 -9.59
N VAL A 214 -1.24 4.08 -9.15
CA VAL A 214 -0.46 4.89 -8.21
C VAL A 214 0.94 5.13 -8.73
N PHE A 215 1.27 6.40 -8.92
CA PHE A 215 2.57 6.86 -9.40
C PHE A 215 3.38 7.43 -8.23
N VAL A 216 4.58 6.88 -8.00
CA VAL A 216 5.44 7.18 -6.85
C VAL A 216 6.91 7.38 -7.25
N ASP A 217 7.15 7.93 -8.43
CA ASP A 217 8.48 8.11 -9.04
C ASP A 217 9.47 8.89 -8.15
N LEU A 218 8.98 9.72 -7.22
CA LEU A 218 9.82 10.33 -6.18
C LEU A 218 10.57 9.32 -5.31
N PHE A 219 10.09 8.09 -5.23
CA PHE A 219 10.69 7.00 -4.44
C PHE A 219 11.48 6.01 -5.30
N GLY A 220 11.68 6.33 -6.59
CA GLY A 220 12.42 5.48 -7.53
C GLY A 220 11.61 4.31 -8.11
N ILE A 221 10.29 4.33 -7.93
CA ILE A 221 9.34 3.35 -8.46
C ILE A 221 8.34 4.12 -9.32
N PRO A 222 8.37 3.99 -10.66
CA PRO A 222 7.48 4.76 -11.53
C PRO A 222 6.00 4.54 -11.24
N GLU A 223 5.61 3.28 -11.02
CA GLU A 223 4.23 2.87 -10.68
C GLU A 223 4.25 1.71 -9.71
N ASP A 224 3.51 1.82 -8.62
CA ASP A 224 3.40 0.78 -7.59
C ASP A 224 2.21 -0.15 -7.84
N PRO A 225 2.40 -1.48 -7.83
CA PRO A 225 1.33 -2.43 -8.17
C PRO A 225 0.20 -2.50 -7.14
N ALA A 226 0.47 -2.22 -5.85
CA ALA A 226 -0.57 -2.22 -4.81
C ALA A 226 -0.14 -1.37 -3.61
N THR A 227 -0.82 -0.24 -3.43
CA THR A 227 -0.42 0.82 -2.50
C THR A 227 -1.41 0.95 -1.35
N GLY A 228 -1.16 0.25 -0.24
CA GLY A 228 -2.05 0.30 0.93
C GLY A 228 -2.24 1.72 1.48
N SER A 229 -1.17 2.52 1.61
CA SER A 229 -1.24 3.90 2.09
C SER A 229 -2.05 4.81 1.15
N GLY A 230 -1.85 4.69 -0.16
CA GLY A 230 -2.60 5.44 -1.16
C GLY A 230 -4.10 5.12 -1.13
N ASN A 231 -4.44 3.83 -1.03
CA ASN A 231 -5.84 3.39 -0.92
C ASN A 231 -6.47 3.79 0.42
N GLY A 232 -5.70 3.90 1.50
CA GLY A 232 -6.17 4.50 2.75
C GLY A 232 -6.52 5.98 2.60
N CYS A 233 -5.70 6.75 1.86
CA CYS A 233 -6.00 8.14 1.51
C CYS A 233 -7.25 8.23 0.63
N LEU A 234 -7.39 7.34 -0.36
CA LEU A 234 -8.58 7.23 -1.20
C LEU A 234 -9.84 6.97 -0.36
N ALA A 235 -9.80 6.05 0.63
CA ALA A 235 -10.93 5.79 1.51
C ALA A 235 -11.40 7.05 2.26
N GLY A 236 -10.46 7.81 2.82
CA GLY A 236 -10.74 9.09 3.45
C GLY A 236 -11.39 10.09 2.50
N TYR A 237 -10.88 10.17 1.28
CA TYR A 237 -11.41 11.01 0.22
C TYR A 237 -12.84 10.62 -0.17
N LEU A 238 -13.09 9.34 -0.45
CA LEU A 238 -14.40 8.82 -0.84
C LEU A 238 -15.46 9.06 0.25
N SER A 239 -15.09 8.88 1.52
CA SER A 239 -15.95 9.15 2.67
C SER A 239 -16.30 10.63 2.77
N ARG A 240 -15.29 11.51 2.74
CA ARG A 240 -15.48 12.97 2.84
C ARG A 240 -16.39 13.53 1.75
N TYR A 241 -16.23 13.08 0.53
CA TYR A 241 -17.00 13.57 -0.62
C TYR A 241 -18.23 12.74 -0.92
N ARG A 242 -18.56 11.76 -0.06
CA ARG A 242 -19.71 10.87 -0.22
C ARG A 242 -19.82 10.31 -1.63
N PHE A 243 -18.67 9.82 -2.16
CA PHE A 243 -18.57 9.38 -3.54
C PHE A 243 -19.63 8.33 -3.93
N PHE A 244 -19.97 7.43 -3.00
CA PHE A 244 -21.04 6.44 -3.13
C PHE A 244 -22.36 6.86 -2.52
N GLY A 245 -22.57 8.17 -2.29
CA GLY A 245 -23.78 8.73 -1.66
C GLY A 245 -23.83 8.61 -0.13
N THR A 246 -22.80 8.02 0.49
CA THR A 246 -22.68 7.82 1.94
C THR A 246 -21.26 8.12 2.40
N GLU A 247 -21.09 8.40 3.70
CA GLU A 247 -19.75 8.54 4.32
C GLU A 247 -19.10 7.19 4.61
N LYS A 248 -19.92 6.13 4.75
CA LYS A 248 -19.37 4.77 4.95
C LYS A 248 -18.82 4.23 3.65
N VAL A 249 -17.60 3.71 3.71
CA VAL A 249 -16.88 3.06 2.60
C VAL A 249 -16.58 1.61 2.99
N ASP A 250 -16.97 0.66 2.16
CA ASP A 250 -16.58 -0.75 2.25
C ASP A 250 -16.52 -1.29 0.81
N ILE A 251 -15.35 -1.28 0.22
CA ILE A 251 -15.16 -1.44 -1.23
C ILE A 251 -13.96 -2.31 -1.59
N ARG A 252 -14.00 -2.76 -2.84
CA ARG A 252 -12.99 -3.59 -3.50
C ARG A 252 -12.30 -2.76 -4.59
N VAL A 253 -11.00 -2.54 -4.44
CA VAL A 253 -10.21 -1.68 -5.33
C VAL A 253 -9.22 -2.51 -6.14
N GLU A 254 -9.32 -2.43 -7.46
CA GLU A 254 -8.34 -2.98 -8.39
C GLU A 254 -7.14 -2.04 -8.54
N GLN A 255 -5.92 -2.59 -8.57
CA GLN A 255 -4.70 -1.85 -8.87
C GLN A 255 -3.69 -2.77 -9.58
N GLY A 256 -2.70 -2.20 -10.29
CA GLY A 256 -1.53 -2.92 -10.77
C GLY A 256 -1.70 -3.67 -12.10
N TYR A 257 -2.83 -3.53 -12.78
CA TYR A 257 -3.07 -4.22 -14.06
C TYR A 257 -2.10 -3.76 -15.15
N GLU A 258 -1.79 -2.47 -15.21
CA GLU A 258 -0.92 -1.87 -16.21
C GLU A 258 0.55 -2.26 -16.03
N VAL A 259 0.94 -2.64 -14.82
CA VAL A 259 2.27 -3.18 -14.50
C VAL A 259 2.29 -4.72 -14.42
N ARG A 260 1.21 -5.38 -14.89
CA ARG A 260 1.06 -6.85 -14.94
C ARG A 260 1.18 -7.53 -13.57
N ARG A 261 0.76 -6.84 -12.52
CA ARG A 261 0.66 -7.34 -11.15
C ARG A 261 -0.74 -7.04 -10.62
N PRO A 262 -1.81 -7.69 -11.18
CA PRO A 262 -3.17 -7.43 -10.75
C PRO A 262 -3.30 -7.64 -9.25
N SER A 263 -3.91 -6.65 -8.59
CA SER A 263 -4.01 -6.58 -7.14
C SER A 263 -5.44 -6.25 -6.74
N LEU A 264 -5.86 -6.77 -5.59
CA LEU A 264 -7.14 -6.45 -4.97
C LEU A 264 -6.92 -5.94 -3.55
N ILE A 265 -7.28 -4.69 -3.34
CA ILE A 265 -7.18 -4.02 -2.06
C ILE A 265 -8.58 -3.81 -1.50
N LEU A 266 -8.82 -4.28 -0.29
CA LEU A 266 -10.07 -4.05 0.43
C LEU A 266 -9.92 -2.81 1.28
N VAL A 267 -10.92 -1.94 1.24
CA VAL A 267 -10.82 -0.61 1.88
C VAL A 267 -12.09 -0.34 2.65
N LYS A 268 -11.94 0.03 3.91
CA LYS A 268 -13.06 0.43 4.78
C LYS A 268 -12.80 1.82 5.35
N ALA A 269 -13.85 2.63 5.39
CA ALA A 269 -13.86 3.87 6.16
C ALA A 269 -15.22 4.04 6.84
N GLU A 270 -15.21 4.37 8.13
CA GLU A 270 -16.41 4.56 8.93
C GLU A 270 -16.14 5.62 10.00
N THR A 271 -17.10 6.53 10.17
CA THR A 271 -17.01 7.58 11.20
C THR A 271 -17.56 7.04 12.51
N GLU A 272 -16.75 7.13 13.56
CA GLU A 272 -17.15 6.85 14.94
C GLU A 272 -16.93 8.11 15.78
N GLY A 273 -18.00 8.74 16.21
CA GLY A 273 -17.94 10.08 16.81
C GLY A 273 -17.45 11.13 15.80
N GLU A 274 -16.34 11.79 16.09
CA GLU A 274 -15.70 12.79 15.22
C GLU A 274 -14.52 12.21 14.43
N ILE A 275 -14.19 10.94 14.63
CA ILE A 275 -12.99 10.32 14.04
C ILE A 275 -13.41 9.43 12.86
N LEU A 276 -12.81 9.69 11.70
CA LEU A 276 -12.92 8.80 10.56
C LEU A 276 -11.84 7.70 10.69
N HIS A 277 -12.30 6.47 10.95
CA HIS A 277 -11.48 5.28 10.96
C HIS A 277 -11.32 4.73 9.55
N VAL A 278 -10.07 4.44 9.17
CA VAL A 278 -9.74 3.88 7.87
C VAL A 278 -8.99 2.58 8.08
N GLU A 279 -9.40 1.53 7.36
CA GLU A 279 -8.73 0.24 7.33
C GLU A 279 -8.44 -0.16 5.88
N VAL A 280 -7.27 -0.76 5.69
CA VAL A 280 -6.86 -1.33 4.42
C VAL A 280 -6.52 -2.79 4.64
N GLY A 281 -7.03 -3.65 3.76
CA GLY A 281 -6.85 -5.09 3.89
C GLY A 281 -6.68 -5.78 2.55
N GLY A 282 -6.30 -7.06 2.64
CA GLY A 282 -6.17 -7.93 1.48
C GLY A 282 -5.54 -9.26 1.85
N LYS A 283 -5.47 -10.14 0.87
CA LYS A 283 -4.85 -11.47 1.02
C LYS A 283 -3.35 -11.40 0.81
N VAL A 284 -2.65 -12.41 1.35
CA VAL A 284 -1.21 -12.58 1.19
C VAL A 284 -0.93 -14.03 0.79
N PHE A 285 -0.10 -14.21 -0.23
CA PHE A 285 0.30 -15.52 -0.72
C PHE A 285 1.80 -15.75 -0.54
N LEU A 286 2.16 -16.89 0.04
CA LEU A 286 3.54 -17.35 0.07
C LEU A 286 3.96 -17.85 -1.31
N VAL A 287 5.01 -17.26 -1.86
CA VAL A 287 5.57 -17.62 -3.18
C VAL A 287 6.78 -18.52 -3.05
N ALA A 288 7.75 -18.12 -2.22
CA ALA A 288 8.99 -18.85 -2.03
C ALA A 288 9.53 -18.71 -0.61
N LYS A 289 10.39 -19.64 -0.21
CA LYS A 289 11.21 -19.56 0.99
C LYS A 289 12.61 -20.06 0.68
N GLY A 290 13.60 -19.52 1.36
CA GLY A 290 15.00 -19.94 1.19
C GLY A 290 15.88 -19.43 2.30
N GLU A 291 17.20 -19.59 2.09
CA GLU A 291 18.23 -19.12 3.01
C GLU A 291 19.22 -18.25 2.26
N LEU A 292 19.63 -17.13 2.88
CA LEU A 292 20.73 -16.30 2.41
C LEU A 292 22.05 -16.88 2.96
N THR A 293 23.04 -17.01 2.10
CA THR A 293 24.37 -17.57 2.40
C THR A 293 25.40 -16.50 2.67
#